data_e9e9ff9575a5b48fd86dc1e6dbacceb8
#
_entry.id   e9e9ff9575a5b48fd86dc1e6dbacceb8
#
_cell.length_a   1.000
_cell.length_b   1.000
_cell.length_c   1.000
_cell.angle_alpha   90.00
_cell.angle_beta   90.00
_cell.angle_gamma   90.00
#
_symmetry.space_group_name_H-M   'P 1'
#
loop_
_entity.id
_entity.type
_entity.pdbx_description
1 polymer ?
#
loop_
_entity_poly.entity_id
_entity_poly.type
_entity_poly.pdbx_seq_one_letter_code
_entity_poly.pdbx_strand_id
1 'polypeptide(L)'
;MDSSPKEGCCSPGGGTRGYCRRPPRGLGAAVTDTVLAYSPEAGCRASTSQRGLLWRLRDKQSRLGLFEIGPGHELHGLMCMMQAGLWAAIQVTMDQPPTGPLNEEDFSEVLTQIHEGFELGTLAGPAFSKLRSSLGLVEEDYQTALGPGGPYLQFLSTSRSKASFFLSHDQRFFLKTQRRREVQALLAHLPQYMQHLHRHPHSLLARLLGMHSLRVAQGKKKYFIIMQSIFYPAGRISERYDIKGCEVSRWVEPAPEGSSLVLVLKDLNFQGKTMDLGPQRSWLLRQMELDTAFLRELNVLDYSLLMAFQGLHDDERDPGSSLMFRTARSAQGTLNPEEPGAQNRRLLPDAPNALHILDGPEQRYFLGLVDLATVYGLRKHLEHLWKTLRYPGRTFSTVSPTCYARRLCQWVETHTE
;
A
#
# COMPACT_ATOMS: atom_id res chain seq x y z
N MET A 1 -0.26 50.58 57.82
CA MET A 1 -1.69 50.87 57.81
C MET A 1 -2.26 49.71 56.95
N ASP A 2 -2.56 48.57 57.58
CA ASP A 2 -3.88 48.27 58.23
C ASP A 2 -4.92 48.06 57.13
N SER A 3 -5.64 46.98 56.96
CA SER A 3 -6.13 45.95 57.85
C SER A 3 -6.78 44.82 57.02
N SER A 4 -6.53 43.58 57.38
CA SER A 4 -7.55 42.52 57.30
C SER A 4 -8.64 42.80 58.38
N PRO A 5 -9.83 42.16 58.43
CA PRO A 5 -10.01 40.72 58.60
C PRO A 5 -11.37 40.08 58.16
N LYS A 6 -11.43 38.76 58.26
CA LYS A 6 -12.30 37.76 58.95
C LYS A 6 -13.39 37.05 58.15
N GLU A 7 -13.26 35.75 58.02
CA GLU A 7 -13.86 34.60 58.75
C GLU A 7 -15.38 34.37 58.64
N GLY A 8 -15.72 33.11 58.34
CA GLY A 8 -17.01 32.44 58.57
C GLY A 8 -17.19 31.15 57.79
N CYS A 9 -16.74 30.07 58.20
CA CYS A 9 -17.25 28.87 58.93
C CYS A 9 -18.60 28.34 58.41
N CYS A 10 -18.62 27.10 57.87
CA CYS A 10 -19.14 25.84 58.41
C CYS A 10 -19.38 24.78 57.32
N SER A 11 -18.88 23.59 57.63
CA SER A 11 -19.06 22.27 56.98
C SER A 11 -20.42 21.65 57.36
N PRO A 12 -20.81 20.38 57.07
CA PRO A 12 -20.16 19.31 56.23
C PRO A 12 -21.15 18.48 55.41
N GLY A 13 -20.64 17.56 54.56
CA GLY A 13 -21.42 16.37 54.23
C GLY A 13 -21.16 15.72 52.89
N GLY A 14 -20.59 14.51 52.87
CA GLY A 14 -20.85 13.51 51.83
C GLY A 14 -19.69 13.18 50.92
N GLY A 15 -18.88 12.17 51.26
CA GLY A 15 -17.78 11.68 50.46
C GLY A 15 -18.18 10.77 49.30
N THR A 16 -17.41 10.83 48.25
CA THR A 16 -17.12 9.67 47.43
C THR A 16 -15.68 9.76 46.90
N ARG A 17 -14.91 8.71 47.15
CA ARG A 17 -13.50 8.57 46.79
C ARG A 17 -13.34 8.44 45.28
N GLY A 18 -12.81 9.46 44.62
CA GLY A 18 -12.31 9.39 43.26
C GLY A 18 -10.84 8.98 43.24
N TYR A 19 -10.53 7.85 42.70
CA TYR A 19 -9.16 7.41 42.42
C TYR A 19 -8.53 8.27 41.32
N CYS A 20 -7.58 9.13 41.69
CA CYS A 20 -6.66 9.75 40.74
C CYS A 20 -5.69 8.68 40.20
N ARG A 21 -5.87 8.22 38.98
CA ARG A 21 -4.84 7.53 38.22
C ARG A 21 -3.96 8.55 37.49
N ARG A 22 -2.67 8.54 37.82
CA ARG A 22 -1.64 9.31 37.09
C ARG A 22 -1.62 8.89 35.63
N PRO A 23 -1.49 9.81 34.66
CA PRO A 23 -1.28 9.46 33.27
C PRO A 23 0.14 8.92 33.06
N PRO A 24 0.34 7.94 32.18
CA PRO A 24 1.66 7.49 31.81
C PRO A 24 2.38 8.56 30.96
N ARG A 25 3.62 8.87 31.33
CA ARG A 25 4.53 9.72 30.54
C ARG A 25 4.84 9.06 29.23
N GLY A 26 4.67 9.80 28.11
CA GLY A 26 5.23 9.43 26.82
C GLY A 26 4.36 9.84 25.63
N LEU A 27 4.80 10.89 24.93
CA LEU A 27 4.38 11.31 23.58
C LEU A 27 2.88 11.61 23.42
N GLY A 28 2.48 12.83 23.80
CA GLY A 28 1.17 13.37 23.55
C GLY A 28 1.13 14.15 22.24
N ALA A 29 0.81 13.48 21.13
CA ALA A 29 0.03 14.13 20.09
C ALA A 29 -1.43 13.88 20.47
N ALA A 30 -2.19 14.93 20.63
CA ALA A 30 -3.63 14.85 20.86
C ALA A 30 -4.28 14.30 19.58
N VAL A 31 -4.64 13.01 19.61
CA VAL A 31 -5.46 12.41 18.57
C VAL A 31 -6.88 12.90 18.80
N THR A 32 -7.39 13.77 17.95
CA THR A 32 -8.80 14.13 17.95
C THR A 32 -9.59 13.00 17.31
N ASP A 33 -10.20 12.14 18.14
CA ASP A 33 -11.14 11.11 17.68
C ASP A 33 -12.50 11.77 17.45
N THR A 34 -12.85 12.00 16.18
CA THR A 34 -14.19 12.43 15.77
C THR A 34 -15.03 11.19 15.46
N VAL A 35 -16.16 11.01 16.14
CA VAL A 35 -17.06 9.86 15.97
C VAL A 35 -18.31 10.30 15.21
N LEU A 36 -18.53 9.73 14.04
CA LEU A 36 -19.76 9.91 13.26
C LEU A 36 -20.56 8.59 13.20
N ALA A 37 -21.85 8.68 13.42
CA ALA A 37 -22.78 7.56 13.28
C ALA A 37 -23.41 7.61 11.86
N TYR A 38 -23.28 6.54 11.10
CA TYR A 38 -23.84 6.40 9.77
C TYR A 38 -24.77 5.21 9.69
N SER A 39 -26.00 5.41 9.18
CA SER A 39 -26.99 4.34 8.92
C SER A 39 -27.10 4.13 7.42
N PRO A 40 -26.59 3.02 6.85
CA PRO A 40 -26.80 2.70 5.44
C PRO A 40 -28.09 1.91 5.25
N GLU A 41 -28.94 2.39 4.37
CA GLU A 41 -30.02 1.56 3.80
C GLU A 41 -29.44 0.69 2.68
N ALA A 42 -28.85 -0.45 3.01
CA ALA A 42 -28.69 -1.59 2.10
C ALA A 42 -28.24 -2.81 2.90
N GLY A 43 -29.13 -3.76 3.07
CA GLY A 43 -28.92 -4.90 3.94
C GLY A 43 -27.92 -5.91 3.43
N CYS A 44 -26.81 -6.06 4.16
CA CYS A 44 -25.99 -7.27 4.13
C CYS A 44 -26.10 -7.96 5.49
N ARG A 45 -27.00 -8.95 5.63
CA ARG A 45 -27.13 -9.75 6.86
C ARG A 45 -25.98 -10.74 6.96
N ALA A 46 -25.15 -10.60 7.97
CA ALA A 46 -24.12 -11.57 8.32
C ALA A 46 -24.73 -12.85 8.89
N SER A 47 -24.65 -13.96 8.16
CA SER A 47 -24.93 -15.29 8.70
C SER A 47 -23.65 -15.93 9.23
N THR A 48 -23.55 -16.07 10.55
CA THR A 48 -22.49 -16.84 11.22
C THR A 48 -22.79 -18.32 11.18
N SER A 49 -22.06 -19.08 10.37
CA SER A 49 -22.01 -20.54 10.42
C SER A 49 -20.62 -21.00 10.85
N GLN A 50 -20.56 -21.51 12.09
CA GLN A 50 -19.41 -22.27 12.59
C GLN A 50 -19.55 -23.74 12.14
N ARG A 51 -18.81 -24.17 11.12
CA ARG A 51 -18.49 -25.60 10.88
C ARG A 51 -17.23 -25.73 10.03
N GLY A 52 -16.21 -26.44 10.53
CA GLY A 52 -15.21 -27.10 9.71
C GLY A 52 -13.73 -26.73 9.91
N LEU A 53 -13.12 -27.19 11.03
CA LEU A 53 -11.67 -26.98 11.29
C LEU A 53 -10.74 -28.06 10.70
N LEU A 54 -11.23 -29.14 10.15
CA LEU A 54 -10.42 -30.32 9.83
C LEU A 54 -10.05 -30.55 8.36
N TRP A 55 -10.64 -29.83 7.39
CA TRP A 55 -10.24 -29.93 5.99
C TRP A 55 -9.23 -28.86 5.56
N ARG A 56 -8.83 -27.95 6.45
CA ARG A 56 -7.90 -26.83 6.20
C ARG A 56 -6.44 -27.22 5.91
N LEU A 57 -6.04 -28.44 6.12
CA LEU A 57 -4.62 -28.85 5.99
C LEU A 57 -4.28 -29.52 4.65
N ARG A 58 -5.26 -29.94 3.86
CA ARG A 58 -5.02 -30.72 2.64
C ARG A 58 -4.99 -29.91 1.34
N ASP A 59 -5.39 -28.63 1.36
CA ASP A 59 -5.70 -27.87 0.15
C ASP A 59 -4.88 -26.58 -0.04
N LYS A 60 -3.75 -26.43 0.64
CA LYS A 60 -2.91 -25.22 0.55
C LYS A 60 -2.15 -25.06 -0.76
N GLN A 61 -2.00 -26.10 -1.54
CA GLN A 61 -1.25 -26.05 -2.82
C GLN A 61 -2.14 -25.79 -4.04
N SER A 62 -3.46 -25.97 -3.94
CA SER A 62 -4.39 -25.80 -5.07
C SER A 62 -5.04 -24.41 -5.18
N ARG A 63 -4.72 -23.47 -4.27
CA ARG A 63 -5.39 -22.14 -4.21
C ARG A 63 -4.39 -20.99 -4.32
N LEU A 64 -3.54 -21.01 -5.33
CA LEU A 64 -2.73 -19.83 -5.65
C LEU A 64 -3.40 -19.05 -6.79
N GLY A 65 -3.47 -17.71 -6.67
CA GLY A 65 -4.02 -16.87 -7.72
C GLY A 65 -5.04 -15.84 -7.24
N LEU A 66 -5.89 -15.42 -8.16
CA LEU A 66 -6.98 -14.47 -7.94
C LEU A 66 -8.31 -15.21 -7.87
N PHE A 67 -9.06 -14.99 -6.82
CA PHE A 67 -10.37 -15.62 -6.58
C PHE A 67 -11.40 -14.57 -6.21
N GLU A 68 -12.54 -14.62 -6.85
CA GLU A 68 -13.66 -13.76 -6.51
C GLU A 68 -14.24 -14.08 -5.14
N ILE A 69 -14.50 -13.04 -4.34
CA ILE A 69 -15.12 -13.18 -3.02
C ILE A 69 -16.63 -13.11 -3.16
N GLY A 70 -17.23 -14.18 -3.70
CA GLY A 70 -18.69 -14.30 -3.82
C GLY A 70 -19.42 -14.61 -2.50
N PRO A 71 -20.76 -14.68 -2.50
CA PRO A 71 -21.58 -14.84 -1.28
C PRO A 71 -21.27 -16.08 -0.43
N GLY A 72 -20.73 -17.15 -1.03
CA GLY A 72 -20.30 -18.36 -0.31
C GLY A 72 -18.88 -18.34 0.24
N HIS A 73 -18.12 -17.29 -0.01
CA HIS A 73 -16.74 -17.20 0.40
C HIS A 73 -16.59 -16.82 1.88
N GLU A 74 -15.62 -17.41 2.60
CA GLU A 74 -15.41 -17.15 4.05
C GLU A 74 -15.12 -15.68 4.39
N LEU A 75 -14.60 -14.90 3.45
CA LEU A 75 -14.29 -13.48 3.61
C LEU A 75 -15.39 -12.55 3.07
N HIS A 76 -16.53 -13.08 2.59
CA HIS A 76 -17.59 -12.27 2.01
C HIS A 76 -18.11 -11.21 2.99
N GLY A 77 -18.43 -11.59 4.23
CA GLY A 77 -18.89 -10.64 5.24
C GLY A 77 -17.84 -9.55 5.56
N LEU A 78 -16.54 -9.91 5.59
CA LEU A 78 -15.47 -8.93 5.76
C LEU A 78 -15.39 -7.97 4.58
N MET A 79 -15.50 -8.47 3.37
CA MET A 79 -15.54 -7.67 2.15
C MET A 79 -16.69 -6.66 2.17
N CYS A 80 -17.90 -7.11 2.47
CA CYS A 80 -19.07 -6.23 2.55
C CYS A 80 -18.87 -5.10 3.58
N MET A 81 -18.33 -5.42 4.76
CA MET A 81 -18.01 -4.41 5.77
C MET A 81 -16.94 -3.41 5.28
N MET A 82 -15.91 -3.90 4.60
CA MET A 82 -14.87 -3.02 4.02
C MET A 82 -15.48 -2.10 2.96
N GLN A 83 -16.27 -2.62 2.05
CA GLN A 83 -16.92 -1.84 0.99
C GLN A 83 -17.86 -0.78 1.56
N ALA A 84 -18.74 -1.14 2.47
CA ALA A 84 -19.69 -0.21 3.09
C ALA A 84 -18.95 0.88 3.89
N GLY A 85 -17.96 0.50 4.68
CA GLY A 85 -17.17 1.45 5.46
C GLY A 85 -16.35 2.40 4.60
N LEU A 86 -15.67 1.88 3.56
CA LEU A 86 -14.89 2.70 2.63
C LEU A 86 -15.77 3.67 1.83
N TRP A 87 -16.93 3.19 1.36
CA TRP A 87 -17.90 4.05 0.68
C TRP A 87 -18.27 5.26 1.55
N ALA A 88 -18.66 5.02 2.81
CA ALA A 88 -19.02 6.07 3.74
C ALA A 88 -17.83 6.99 4.10
N ALA A 89 -16.62 6.42 4.25
CA ALA A 89 -15.42 7.21 4.56
C ALA A 89 -15.02 8.16 3.43
N ILE A 90 -15.12 7.70 2.19
CA ILE A 90 -14.82 8.53 1.02
C ILE A 90 -15.91 9.59 0.82
N GLN A 91 -17.18 9.24 1.09
CA GLN A 91 -18.29 10.20 1.03
C GLN A 91 -18.06 11.40 1.96
N VAL A 92 -17.60 11.17 3.19
CA VAL A 92 -17.25 12.27 4.11
C VAL A 92 -16.17 13.19 3.53
N THR A 93 -15.19 12.62 2.84
CA THR A 93 -14.14 13.44 2.18
C THR A 93 -14.68 14.23 1.00
N MET A 94 -15.66 13.71 0.28
CA MET A 94 -16.34 14.42 -0.82
C MET A 94 -17.26 15.53 -0.31
N ASP A 95 -17.98 15.28 0.80
CA ASP A 95 -18.87 16.25 1.42
C ASP A 95 -18.08 17.39 2.08
N GLN A 96 -16.89 17.10 2.59
CA GLN A 96 -16.01 18.04 3.27
C GLN A 96 -14.57 17.91 2.74
N PRO A 97 -14.31 18.38 1.53
CA PRO A 97 -12.96 18.29 0.96
C PRO A 97 -11.98 19.13 1.77
N PRO A 98 -10.76 18.64 2.03
CA PRO A 98 -9.76 19.37 2.78
C PRO A 98 -9.36 20.65 2.03
N THR A 99 -9.50 21.80 2.68
CA THR A 99 -9.18 23.11 2.13
C THR A 99 -7.86 23.62 2.68
N GLY A 100 -7.04 24.24 1.82
CA GLY A 100 -5.76 24.82 2.23
C GLY A 100 -4.58 23.83 2.31
N PRO A 101 -3.43 24.28 2.83
CA PRO A 101 -2.25 23.46 3.05
C PRO A 101 -2.47 22.48 4.20
N LEU A 102 -1.83 21.29 4.11
CA LEU A 102 -1.86 20.30 5.20
C LEU A 102 -1.06 20.78 6.40
N ASN A 103 -1.57 20.51 7.59
CA ASN A 103 -0.94 20.76 8.87
C ASN A 103 -0.57 19.42 9.56
N GLU A 104 0.08 19.46 10.73
CA GLU A 104 0.49 18.25 11.46
C GLU A 104 -0.69 17.39 11.93
N GLU A 105 -1.84 18.03 12.22
CA GLU A 105 -3.05 17.33 12.67
C GLU A 105 -3.63 16.46 11.56
N ASP A 106 -3.58 16.90 10.29
CA ASP A 106 -4.07 16.16 9.13
C ASP A 106 -3.37 14.80 8.95
N PHE A 107 -2.12 14.68 9.41
CA PHE A 107 -1.36 13.42 9.37
C PHE A 107 -1.62 12.50 10.57
N SER A 108 -2.20 13.02 11.64
CA SER A 108 -2.50 12.28 12.87
C SER A 108 -3.98 12.04 13.10
N GLU A 109 -4.84 12.66 12.29
CA GLU A 109 -6.29 12.52 12.39
C GLU A 109 -6.74 11.07 12.26
N VAL A 110 -7.72 10.70 13.11
CA VAL A 110 -8.41 9.41 13.03
C VAL A 110 -9.92 9.66 13.07
N LEU A 111 -10.57 9.55 11.92
CA LEU A 111 -12.03 9.58 11.83
C LEU A 111 -12.56 8.17 12.04
N THR A 112 -13.39 7.94 13.08
CA THR A 112 -14.04 6.66 13.34
C THR A 112 -15.52 6.73 12.99
N GLN A 113 -15.97 5.84 12.13
CA GLN A 113 -17.36 5.69 11.74
C GLN A 113 -17.92 4.39 12.33
N ILE A 114 -19.11 4.49 12.95
CA ILE A 114 -19.81 3.36 13.55
C ILE A 114 -20.89 2.88 12.58
N HIS A 115 -20.80 1.61 12.22
CA HIS A 115 -21.74 0.91 11.36
C HIS A 115 -22.40 -0.23 12.11
N GLU A 116 -23.47 -0.81 11.55
CA GLU A 116 -24.10 -1.99 12.14
C GLU A 116 -23.13 -3.19 12.15
N GLY A 117 -22.70 -3.60 13.33
CA GLY A 117 -21.81 -4.74 13.56
C GLY A 117 -20.31 -4.48 13.38
N PHE A 118 -19.89 -3.29 13.00
CA PHE A 118 -18.47 -2.95 12.86
C PHE A 118 -18.17 -1.45 13.00
N GLU A 119 -16.90 -1.14 13.19
CA GLU A 119 -16.37 0.23 13.16
C GLU A 119 -15.29 0.32 12.09
N LEU A 120 -15.30 1.38 11.30
CA LEU A 120 -14.21 1.76 10.39
C LEU A 120 -13.51 3.01 10.93
N GLY A 121 -12.19 2.94 11.07
CA GLY A 121 -11.35 4.10 11.34
C GLY A 121 -10.57 4.47 10.09
N THR A 122 -10.64 5.72 9.69
CA THR A 122 -9.83 6.31 8.60
C THR A 122 -8.68 7.10 9.23
N LEU A 123 -7.45 6.79 8.85
CA LEU A 123 -6.24 7.41 9.39
C LEU A 123 -5.69 8.41 8.37
N ALA A 124 -5.34 9.61 8.83
CA ALA A 124 -4.81 10.71 8.00
C ALA A 124 -5.68 10.99 6.76
N GLY A 125 -7.01 10.99 6.92
CA GLY A 125 -7.98 11.17 5.85
C GLY A 125 -7.71 12.39 4.96
N PRO A 126 -7.54 13.60 5.51
CA PRO A 126 -7.25 14.82 4.74
C PRO A 126 -5.95 14.71 3.94
N ALA A 127 -4.88 14.14 4.52
CA ALA A 127 -3.61 13.98 3.84
C ALA A 127 -3.73 13.02 2.63
N PHE A 128 -4.43 11.90 2.79
CA PHE A 128 -4.65 10.97 1.68
C PHE A 128 -5.58 11.53 0.61
N SER A 129 -6.60 12.29 0.96
CA SER A 129 -7.45 12.98 -0.02
C SER A 129 -6.64 13.96 -0.86
N LYS A 130 -5.81 14.78 -0.20
CA LYS A 130 -4.92 15.70 -0.90
C LYS A 130 -3.94 14.98 -1.82
N LEU A 131 -3.40 13.83 -1.37
CA LEU A 131 -2.53 12.99 -2.18
C LEU A 131 -3.27 12.44 -3.42
N ARG A 132 -4.47 11.88 -3.26
CA ARG A 132 -5.28 11.38 -4.38
C ARG A 132 -5.57 12.48 -5.39
N SER A 133 -6.00 13.65 -4.92
CA SER A 133 -6.22 14.83 -5.76
C SER A 133 -4.94 15.22 -6.53
N SER A 134 -3.78 15.25 -5.86
CA SER A 134 -2.49 15.58 -6.50
C SER A 134 -2.05 14.55 -7.55
N LEU A 135 -2.53 13.32 -7.45
CA LEU A 135 -2.31 12.24 -8.43
C LEU A 135 -3.36 12.25 -9.57
N GLY A 136 -4.31 13.18 -9.56
CA GLY A 136 -5.38 13.25 -10.54
C GLY A 136 -6.45 12.17 -10.39
N LEU A 137 -6.54 11.54 -9.20
CA LEU A 137 -7.61 10.60 -8.90
C LEU A 137 -8.88 11.36 -8.53
N VAL A 138 -9.97 11.00 -9.19
CA VAL A 138 -11.31 11.51 -8.91
C VAL A 138 -11.89 10.72 -7.73
N GLU A 139 -12.39 11.40 -6.70
CA GLU A 139 -12.89 10.74 -5.48
C GLU A 139 -14.09 9.84 -5.75
N GLU A 140 -14.97 10.22 -6.68
CA GLU A 140 -16.13 9.43 -7.10
C GLU A 140 -15.71 8.11 -7.77
N ASP A 141 -14.67 8.15 -8.62
CA ASP A 141 -14.12 6.95 -9.24
C ASP A 141 -13.47 6.03 -8.21
N TYR A 142 -12.75 6.62 -7.25
CA TYR A 142 -12.12 5.90 -6.15
C TYR A 142 -13.17 5.25 -5.24
N GLN A 143 -14.24 5.97 -4.92
CA GLN A 143 -15.39 5.48 -4.14
C GLN A 143 -16.09 4.32 -4.86
N THR A 144 -16.41 4.49 -6.14
CA THR A 144 -17.09 3.48 -6.96
C THR A 144 -16.27 2.20 -7.07
N ALA A 145 -14.97 2.31 -7.30
CA ALA A 145 -14.08 1.16 -7.42
C ALA A 145 -13.94 0.35 -6.12
N LEU A 146 -14.02 1.01 -4.97
CA LEU A 146 -13.91 0.39 -3.64
C LEU A 146 -15.25 0.06 -2.99
N GLY A 147 -16.33 0.57 -3.55
CA GLY A 147 -17.68 0.39 -3.05
C GLY A 147 -18.32 -0.95 -3.45
N PRO A 148 -19.63 -1.07 -3.22
CA PRO A 148 -20.38 -2.32 -3.43
C PRO A 148 -20.70 -2.62 -4.91
N GLY A 149 -20.05 -1.98 -5.86
CA GLY A 149 -20.26 -2.14 -7.31
C GLY A 149 -19.89 -3.51 -7.87
N GLY A 150 -19.13 -4.32 -7.12
CA GLY A 150 -18.75 -5.69 -7.49
C GLY A 150 -17.91 -6.35 -6.40
N PRO A 151 -17.72 -7.68 -6.45
CA PRO A 151 -16.95 -8.41 -5.45
C PRO A 151 -15.44 -8.08 -5.56
N TYR A 152 -14.77 -8.01 -4.42
CA TYR A 152 -13.30 -7.96 -4.44
C TYR A 152 -12.73 -9.32 -4.86
N LEU A 153 -11.54 -9.28 -5.41
CA LEU A 153 -10.75 -10.46 -5.71
C LEU A 153 -9.76 -10.71 -4.55
N GLN A 154 -9.73 -11.90 -4.00
CA GLN A 154 -8.68 -12.31 -3.07
C GLN A 154 -7.45 -12.77 -3.85
N PHE A 155 -6.29 -12.20 -3.52
CA PHE A 155 -5.01 -12.69 -4.04
C PHE A 155 -4.37 -13.61 -3.00
N LEU A 156 -4.17 -14.87 -3.37
CA LEU A 156 -3.47 -15.87 -2.59
C LEU A 156 -2.05 -16.04 -3.13
N SER A 157 -1.07 -15.64 -2.32
CA SER A 157 0.36 -15.67 -2.66
C SER A 157 1.09 -16.78 -1.91
N THR A 158 2.16 -17.30 -2.52
CA THR A 158 3.17 -18.15 -1.87
C THR A 158 3.99 -17.42 -0.80
N SER A 159 3.74 -16.13 -0.59
CA SER A 159 4.42 -15.32 0.41
C SER A 159 4.23 -15.91 1.82
N ARG A 160 5.30 -15.91 2.62
CA ARG A 160 5.23 -16.25 4.05
C ARG A 160 4.55 -15.17 4.90
N SER A 161 4.10 -14.08 4.27
CA SER A 161 3.31 -13.05 4.92
C SER A 161 1.98 -13.61 5.40
N LYS A 162 1.58 -13.24 6.62
CA LYS A 162 0.23 -13.52 7.15
C LYS A 162 -0.78 -12.45 6.74
N ALA A 163 -0.41 -11.55 5.84
CA ALA A 163 -1.29 -10.53 5.32
C ALA A 163 -2.33 -11.13 4.37
N SER A 164 -3.52 -10.59 4.39
CA SER A 164 -4.54 -10.83 3.37
C SER A 164 -4.42 -9.74 2.31
N PHE A 165 -4.61 -10.15 1.07
CA PHE A 165 -4.51 -9.28 -0.10
C PHE A 165 -5.81 -9.33 -0.88
N PHE A 166 -6.31 -8.16 -1.26
CA PHE A 166 -7.52 -8.00 -2.04
C PHE A 166 -7.27 -7.03 -3.19
N LEU A 167 -7.98 -7.22 -4.29
CA LEU A 167 -8.10 -6.24 -5.37
C LEU A 167 -9.53 -5.76 -5.44
N SER A 168 -9.73 -4.49 -5.77
CA SER A 168 -11.05 -3.97 -6.15
C SER A 168 -11.60 -4.76 -7.35
N HIS A 169 -12.92 -4.75 -7.56
CA HIS A 169 -13.55 -5.49 -8.64
C HIS A 169 -13.01 -5.13 -10.03
N ASP A 170 -12.60 -3.88 -10.20
CA ASP A 170 -11.98 -3.36 -11.43
C ASP A 170 -10.45 -3.52 -11.49
N GLN A 171 -9.85 -4.12 -10.47
CA GLN A 171 -8.42 -4.40 -10.31
C GLN A 171 -7.50 -3.18 -10.27
N ARG A 172 -8.04 -1.95 -10.17
CA ARG A 172 -7.26 -0.71 -10.10
C ARG A 172 -6.59 -0.51 -8.74
N PHE A 173 -7.20 -1.02 -7.66
CA PHE A 173 -6.74 -0.80 -6.30
C PHE A 173 -6.44 -2.10 -5.58
N PHE A 174 -5.34 -2.08 -4.85
CA PHE A 174 -4.84 -3.22 -4.08
C PHE A 174 -4.93 -2.92 -2.58
N LEU A 175 -5.65 -3.77 -1.86
CA LEU A 175 -5.84 -3.65 -0.42
C LEU A 175 -5.01 -4.72 0.30
N LYS A 176 -4.24 -4.31 1.31
CA LYS A 176 -3.36 -5.21 2.05
C LYS A 176 -3.54 -5.00 3.54
N THR A 177 -3.78 -6.10 4.28
CA THR A 177 -3.79 -6.03 5.74
C THR A 177 -2.38 -5.79 6.27
N GLN A 178 -2.27 -4.93 7.29
CA GLN A 178 -0.99 -4.53 7.89
C GLN A 178 -1.03 -4.71 9.41
N ARG A 179 0.14 -4.85 10.01
CA ARG A 179 0.29 -4.82 11.46
C ARG A 179 0.25 -3.38 11.94
N ARG A 180 -0.27 -3.15 13.16
CA ARG A 180 -0.31 -1.81 13.76
C ARG A 180 1.02 -1.05 13.67
N ARG A 181 2.15 -1.73 13.94
CA ARG A 181 3.49 -1.13 13.87
C ARG A 181 3.88 -0.68 12.47
N GLU A 182 3.49 -1.45 11.46
CA GLU A 182 3.75 -1.13 10.05
C GLU A 182 2.94 0.11 9.63
N VAL A 183 1.68 0.20 10.04
CA VAL A 183 0.84 1.38 9.82
C VAL A 183 1.41 2.61 10.53
N GLN A 184 1.84 2.47 11.79
CA GLN A 184 2.46 3.57 12.53
C GLN A 184 3.75 4.07 11.86
N ALA A 185 4.57 3.17 11.32
CA ALA A 185 5.77 3.56 10.57
C ALA A 185 5.42 4.30 9.27
N LEU A 186 4.42 3.81 8.52
CA LEU A 186 3.97 4.47 7.30
C LEU A 186 3.39 5.86 7.58
N LEU A 187 2.58 6.02 8.63
CA LEU A 187 2.03 7.32 9.04
C LEU A 187 3.14 8.29 9.45
N ALA A 188 4.13 7.82 10.22
CA ALA A 188 5.27 8.65 10.61
C ALA A 188 6.09 9.15 9.43
N HIS A 189 6.14 8.39 8.34
CA HIS A 189 6.86 8.75 7.12
C HIS A 189 5.96 9.42 6.06
N LEU A 190 4.66 9.54 6.29
CA LEU A 190 3.70 10.03 5.30
C LEU A 190 4.03 11.46 4.79
N PRO A 191 4.42 12.42 5.64
CA PRO A 191 4.79 13.76 5.16
C PRO A 191 5.97 13.73 4.18
N GLN A 192 7.05 13.01 4.53
CA GLN A 192 8.23 12.87 3.68
C GLN A 192 7.90 12.09 2.39
N TYR A 193 7.05 11.06 2.48
CA TYR A 193 6.59 10.29 1.33
C TYR A 193 5.82 11.17 0.34
N MET A 194 4.89 12.00 0.79
CA MET A 194 4.16 12.93 -0.06
C MET A 194 5.08 13.97 -0.70
N GLN A 195 6.05 14.51 0.08
CA GLN A 195 7.05 15.44 -0.44
C GLN A 195 7.94 14.79 -1.50
N HIS A 196 8.35 13.52 -1.30
CA HIS A 196 9.13 12.78 -2.29
C HIS A 196 8.36 12.60 -3.59
N LEU A 197 7.08 12.21 -3.52
CA LEU A 197 6.23 12.07 -4.71
C LEU A 197 6.01 13.39 -5.44
N HIS A 198 5.90 14.49 -4.70
CA HIS A 198 5.78 15.83 -5.29
C HIS A 198 7.05 16.24 -6.03
N ARG A 199 8.23 16.01 -5.44
CA ARG A 199 9.54 16.31 -6.06
C ARG A 199 9.89 15.37 -7.21
N HIS A 200 9.42 14.12 -7.13
CA HIS A 200 9.72 13.06 -8.10
C HIS A 200 8.42 12.46 -8.64
N PRO A 201 7.75 13.15 -9.59
CA PRO A 201 6.45 12.71 -10.13
C PRO A 201 6.49 11.32 -10.77
N HIS A 202 7.66 10.91 -11.24
CA HIS A 202 7.93 9.61 -11.85
C HIS A 202 8.45 8.56 -10.89
N SER A 203 8.40 8.80 -9.58
CA SER A 203 8.81 7.84 -8.56
C SER A 203 8.15 6.48 -8.77
N LEU A 204 8.93 5.41 -8.58
CA LEU A 204 8.47 4.02 -8.66
C LEU A 204 7.80 3.54 -7.38
N LEU A 205 7.77 4.36 -6.33
CA LEU A 205 7.08 4.01 -5.08
C LEU A 205 5.60 3.77 -5.34
N ALA A 206 5.06 2.64 -4.88
CA ALA A 206 3.65 2.35 -4.94
C ALA A 206 2.83 3.49 -4.30
N ARG A 207 1.79 3.96 -4.97
CA ARG A 207 0.94 5.05 -4.48
C ARG A 207 0.05 4.54 -3.35
N LEU A 208 0.35 4.97 -2.12
CA LEU A 208 -0.53 4.76 -0.96
C LEU A 208 -1.69 5.74 -1.05
N LEU A 209 -2.92 5.24 -1.07
CA LEU A 209 -4.12 6.03 -1.34
C LEU A 209 -5.04 6.14 -0.13
N GLY A 210 -4.83 5.31 0.89
CA GLY A 210 -5.60 5.33 2.12
C GLY A 210 -5.07 4.34 3.15
N MET A 211 -5.32 4.64 4.42
CA MET A 211 -5.05 3.76 5.55
C MET A 211 -6.26 3.69 6.46
N HIS A 212 -6.65 2.47 6.78
CA HIS A 212 -7.87 2.25 7.53
C HIS A 212 -7.69 1.18 8.60
N SER A 213 -8.60 1.17 9.54
CA SER A 213 -8.74 0.11 10.53
C SER A 213 -10.20 -0.35 10.58
N LEU A 214 -10.42 -1.64 10.70
CA LEU A 214 -11.75 -2.23 10.83
C LEU A 214 -11.80 -3.04 12.12
N ARG A 215 -12.85 -2.84 12.91
CA ARG A 215 -13.13 -3.58 14.13
C ARG A 215 -14.55 -4.13 14.07
N VAL A 216 -14.69 -5.42 13.93
CA VAL A 216 -15.98 -6.12 14.07
C VAL A 216 -16.35 -6.19 15.55
N ALA A 217 -17.65 -6.17 15.89
CA ALA A 217 -18.13 -6.28 17.26
C ALA A 217 -17.43 -7.42 18.00
N GLN A 218 -16.90 -7.11 19.22
CA GLN A 218 -16.10 -8.00 20.06
C GLN A 218 -14.80 -8.52 19.43
N GLY A 219 -14.42 -8.05 18.23
CA GLY A 219 -13.21 -8.44 17.52
C GLY A 219 -12.00 -7.51 17.80
N LYS A 220 -10.81 -7.98 17.39
CA LYS A 220 -9.60 -7.15 17.41
C LYS A 220 -9.59 -6.20 16.22
N LYS A 221 -9.16 -4.96 16.44
CA LYS A 221 -8.92 -3.97 15.38
C LYS A 221 -7.88 -4.51 14.40
N LYS A 222 -8.23 -4.60 13.12
CA LYS A 222 -7.34 -4.94 12.00
C LYS A 222 -7.06 -3.69 11.20
N TYR A 223 -5.84 -3.55 10.70
CA TYR A 223 -5.45 -2.43 9.85
C TYR A 223 -5.24 -2.90 8.43
N PHE A 224 -5.52 -2.03 7.47
CA PHE A 224 -5.22 -2.26 6.08
C PHE A 224 -4.87 -0.96 5.37
N ILE A 225 -4.11 -1.08 4.32
CA ILE A 225 -3.74 0.02 3.42
C ILE A 225 -4.35 -0.22 2.06
N ILE A 226 -4.65 0.86 1.37
CA ILE A 226 -5.09 0.87 -0.02
C ILE A 226 -3.98 1.51 -0.84
N MET A 227 -3.60 0.85 -1.92
CA MET A 227 -2.61 1.34 -2.86
C MET A 227 -3.09 1.12 -4.29
N GLN A 228 -2.53 1.86 -5.21
CA GLN A 228 -2.78 1.64 -6.62
C GLN A 228 -2.14 0.33 -7.07
N SER A 229 -2.84 -0.45 -7.89
CA SER A 229 -2.31 -1.69 -8.46
C SER A 229 -1.17 -1.40 -9.42
N ILE A 230 -0.01 -2.04 -9.21
CA ILE A 230 1.14 -1.93 -10.12
C ILE A 230 0.84 -2.68 -11.43
N PHE A 231 0.04 -3.73 -11.35
CA PHE A 231 -0.26 -4.63 -12.46
C PHE A 231 -1.60 -4.31 -13.13
N TYR A 232 -1.86 -3.02 -13.36
CA TYR A 232 -3.06 -2.60 -14.07
C TYR A 232 -2.69 -1.86 -15.36
N PRO A 233 -3.35 -2.20 -16.48
CA PRO A 233 -4.32 -3.27 -16.71
C PRO A 233 -3.67 -4.66 -16.78
N ALA A 234 -4.31 -5.67 -16.14
CA ALA A 234 -3.70 -6.99 -15.91
C ALA A 234 -3.94 -8.02 -17.01
N GLY A 235 -4.84 -7.75 -17.96
CA GLY A 235 -5.45 -8.75 -18.85
C GLY A 235 -4.48 -9.49 -19.77
N ARG A 236 -3.32 -8.92 -20.11
CA ARG A 236 -2.34 -9.51 -21.03
C ARG A 236 -0.97 -9.74 -20.38
N ILE A 237 -0.87 -9.60 -19.05
CA ILE A 237 0.38 -9.84 -18.34
C ILE A 237 0.68 -11.34 -18.34
N SER A 238 1.82 -11.71 -18.93
CA SER A 238 2.32 -13.08 -19.02
C SER A 238 3.07 -13.54 -17.77
N GLU A 239 3.91 -12.68 -17.22
CA GLU A 239 4.78 -13.02 -16.07
C GLU A 239 4.77 -11.90 -15.03
N ARG A 240 4.92 -12.29 -13.77
CA ARG A 240 5.00 -11.36 -12.62
C ARG A 240 6.12 -11.76 -11.70
N TYR A 241 6.87 -10.78 -11.19
CA TYR A 241 8.04 -10.98 -10.34
C TYR A 241 8.00 -10.05 -9.11
N ASP A 242 8.46 -10.58 -7.99
CA ASP A 242 8.77 -9.86 -6.75
C ASP A 242 10.29 -9.96 -6.54
N ILE A 243 11.02 -8.88 -6.80
CA ILE A 243 12.48 -8.82 -6.79
C ILE A 243 12.99 -8.10 -5.55
N LYS A 244 13.97 -8.70 -4.88
CA LYS A 244 14.69 -8.11 -3.73
C LYS A 244 16.20 -8.06 -3.91
N GLY A 245 16.72 -8.48 -5.04
CA GLY A 245 18.14 -8.56 -5.34
C GLY A 245 18.89 -9.56 -4.45
N CYS A 246 18.29 -10.70 -4.07
CA CYS A 246 18.93 -11.70 -3.21
C CYS A 246 18.46 -13.12 -3.52
N GLU A 247 19.12 -14.12 -2.89
CA GLU A 247 18.95 -15.53 -3.23
C GLU A 247 18.14 -16.33 -2.20
N VAL A 248 18.37 -16.07 -0.90
CA VAL A 248 17.81 -16.91 0.17
C VAL A 248 16.29 -16.80 0.21
N SER A 249 15.63 -17.96 0.00
CA SER A 249 14.16 -18.07 -0.07
C SER A 249 13.51 -17.30 -1.22
N ARG A 250 14.23 -17.13 -2.34
CA ARG A 250 13.80 -16.36 -3.50
C ARG A 250 13.56 -17.21 -4.76
N TRP A 251 12.99 -18.39 -4.56
CA TRP A 251 12.50 -19.29 -5.60
C TRP A 251 11.03 -19.63 -5.37
N VAL A 252 10.28 -19.72 -6.45
CA VAL A 252 8.88 -20.20 -6.49
C VAL A 252 8.81 -21.26 -7.58
N GLU A 253 8.13 -22.37 -7.31
CA GLU A 253 7.86 -23.38 -8.34
C GLU A 253 6.95 -22.76 -9.41
N PRO A 254 7.36 -22.74 -10.68
CA PRO A 254 6.53 -22.24 -11.77
C PRO A 254 5.22 -23.05 -11.89
N ALA A 255 4.17 -22.39 -12.38
CA ALA A 255 2.92 -23.09 -12.69
C ALA A 255 3.14 -24.04 -13.87
N PRO A 256 2.45 -25.21 -13.91
CA PRO A 256 2.45 -26.07 -15.08
C PRO A 256 1.99 -25.30 -16.34
N GLU A 257 2.51 -25.69 -17.50
CA GLU A 257 2.06 -25.14 -18.79
C GLU A 257 0.54 -25.25 -18.95
N GLY A 258 -0.09 -24.17 -19.43
CA GLY A 258 -1.54 -24.08 -19.59
C GLY A 258 -2.32 -23.81 -18.31
N SER A 259 -1.65 -23.63 -17.17
CA SER A 259 -2.30 -23.28 -15.91
C SER A 259 -2.77 -21.83 -15.93
N SER A 260 -4.01 -21.57 -15.49
CA SER A 260 -4.57 -20.24 -15.28
C SER A 260 -4.10 -19.58 -13.96
N LEU A 261 -3.16 -20.20 -13.25
CA LEU A 261 -2.68 -19.69 -11.97
C LEU A 261 -1.89 -18.39 -12.13
N VAL A 262 -2.31 -17.36 -11.42
CA VAL A 262 -1.57 -16.08 -11.34
C VAL A 262 -0.52 -16.21 -10.25
N LEU A 263 0.73 -16.49 -10.64
CA LEU A 263 1.86 -16.57 -9.72
C LEU A 263 2.69 -15.30 -9.77
N VAL A 264 3.31 -14.95 -8.63
CA VAL A 264 4.38 -13.97 -8.55
C VAL A 264 5.68 -14.71 -8.28
N LEU A 265 6.51 -14.77 -9.28
CA LEU A 265 7.84 -15.38 -9.28
C LEU A 265 8.82 -14.53 -8.47
N LYS A 266 10.05 -14.99 -8.28
CA LYS A 266 11.05 -14.29 -7.47
C LYS A 266 12.40 -14.22 -8.17
N ASP A 267 13.38 -13.64 -7.51
CA ASP A 267 14.70 -13.35 -8.05
C ASP A 267 15.34 -14.55 -8.82
N LEU A 268 15.34 -15.75 -8.22
CA LEU A 268 15.95 -16.91 -8.85
C LEU A 268 15.16 -17.44 -10.07
N ASN A 269 13.90 -17.07 -10.19
CA ASN A 269 13.09 -17.39 -11.38
C ASN A 269 13.40 -16.46 -12.55
N PHE A 270 14.11 -15.35 -12.31
CA PHE A 270 14.45 -14.35 -13.32
C PHE A 270 15.79 -14.63 -14.02
N GLN A 271 16.51 -15.64 -13.59
CA GLN A 271 17.83 -15.99 -14.14
C GLN A 271 17.77 -16.17 -15.67
N GLY A 272 18.73 -15.57 -16.37
CA GLY A 272 18.84 -15.63 -17.84
C GLY A 272 17.88 -14.71 -18.59
N LYS A 273 17.18 -13.80 -17.89
CA LYS A 273 16.29 -12.79 -18.49
C LYS A 273 16.88 -11.40 -18.31
N THR A 274 16.59 -10.54 -19.29
CA THR A 274 16.86 -9.10 -19.27
C THR A 274 15.61 -8.32 -19.66
N MET A 275 15.54 -7.06 -19.27
CA MET A 275 14.53 -6.10 -19.72
C MET A 275 15.20 -5.20 -20.78
N ASP A 276 14.74 -5.29 -22.00
CA ASP A 276 15.16 -4.36 -23.05
C ASP A 276 14.33 -3.08 -22.92
N LEU A 277 14.98 -2.02 -22.46
CA LEU A 277 14.39 -0.71 -22.20
C LEU A 277 14.89 0.36 -23.17
N GLY A 278 15.94 0.03 -23.94
CA GLY A 278 16.55 0.99 -24.85
C GLY A 278 16.85 2.35 -24.15
N PRO A 279 16.43 3.48 -24.73
CA PRO A 279 16.73 4.81 -24.20
C PRO A 279 16.14 5.09 -22.80
N GLN A 280 15.19 4.29 -22.35
CA GLN A 280 14.53 4.48 -21.04
C GLN A 280 15.33 3.85 -19.90
N ARG A 281 16.34 3.02 -20.19
CA ARG A 281 17.17 2.36 -19.19
C ARG A 281 17.84 3.36 -18.24
N SER A 282 18.51 4.38 -18.77
CA SER A 282 19.20 5.37 -17.96
C SER A 282 18.25 6.13 -17.02
N TRP A 283 17.06 6.42 -17.50
CA TRP A 283 16.01 7.03 -16.68
C TRP A 283 15.54 6.10 -15.56
N LEU A 284 15.30 4.80 -15.85
CA LEU A 284 14.89 3.83 -14.82
C LEU A 284 15.94 3.70 -13.73
N LEU A 285 17.21 3.56 -14.10
CA LEU A 285 18.32 3.45 -13.15
C LEU A 285 18.41 4.66 -12.23
N ARG A 286 18.33 5.88 -12.80
CA ARG A 286 18.33 7.10 -11.99
C ARG A 286 17.14 7.20 -11.06
N GLN A 287 15.92 6.82 -11.52
CA GLN A 287 14.75 6.84 -10.66
C GLN A 287 14.84 5.80 -9.53
N MET A 288 15.38 4.62 -9.82
CA MET A 288 15.67 3.61 -8.80
C MET A 288 16.65 4.13 -7.74
N GLU A 289 17.69 4.83 -8.12
CA GLU A 289 18.64 5.45 -7.17
C GLU A 289 17.95 6.48 -6.28
N LEU A 290 17.12 7.37 -6.84
CA LEU A 290 16.39 8.39 -6.09
C LEU A 290 15.43 7.77 -5.08
N ASP A 291 14.62 6.80 -5.51
CA ASP A 291 13.63 6.16 -4.66
C ASP A 291 14.26 5.29 -3.56
N THR A 292 15.31 4.55 -3.89
CA THR A 292 16.02 3.73 -2.90
C THR A 292 16.86 4.57 -1.94
N ALA A 293 17.39 5.71 -2.36
CA ALA A 293 18.03 6.67 -1.46
C ALA A 293 17.05 7.23 -0.46
N PHE A 294 15.85 7.63 -0.91
CA PHE A 294 14.77 8.08 -0.03
C PHE A 294 14.38 6.99 0.99
N LEU A 295 14.18 5.75 0.56
CA LEU A 295 13.85 4.63 1.47
C LEU A 295 14.98 4.35 2.47
N ARG A 296 16.24 4.50 2.07
CA ARG A 296 17.40 4.40 2.96
C ARG A 296 17.41 5.49 4.02
N GLU A 297 17.09 6.74 3.67
CA GLU A 297 16.98 7.86 4.60
C GLU A 297 15.91 7.63 5.66
N LEU A 298 14.78 7.02 5.28
CA LEU A 298 13.73 6.58 6.20
C LEU A 298 14.08 5.29 6.97
N ASN A 299 15.29 4.77 6.80
CA ASN A 299 15.73 3.51 7.43
C ASN A 299 14.83 2.30 7.07
N VAL A 300 14.27 2.27 5.85
CA VAL A 300 13.39 1.22 5.34
C VAL A 300 14.19 0.18 4.58
N LEU A 301 13.80 -1.10 4.73
CA LEU A 301 14.36 -2.23 4.00
C LEU A 301 13.26 -3.25 3.69
N ASP A 302 13.65 -4.34 3.03
CA ASP A 302 12.79 -5.50 2.71
C ASP A 302 11.64 -5.17 1.76
N TYR A 303 11.67 -3.98 1.12
CA TYR A 303 10.79 -3.63 0.02
C TYR A 303 11.10 -4.45 -1.23
N SER A 304 10.15 -4.55 -2.15
CA SER A 304 10.31 -5.30 -3.39
C SER A 304 10.10 -4.42 -4.61
N LEU A 305 10.88 -4.67 -5.65
CA LEU A 305 10.53 -4.24 -6.98
C LEU A 305 9.56 -5.27 -7.57
N LEU A 306 8.27 -4.92 -7.65
CA LEU A 306 7.33 -5.68 -8.45
C LEU A 306 7.55 -5.38 -9.93
N MET A 307 7.59 -6.44 -10.72
CA MET A 307 7.72 -6.37 -12.17
C MET A 307 6.70 -7.28 -12.84
N ALA A 308 6.15 -6.84 -13.98
CA ALA A 308 5.35 -7.69 -14.82
C ALA A 308 5.63 -7.42 -16.29
N PHE A 309 5.45 -8.41 -17.13
CA PHE A 309 5.74 -8.41 -18.55
C PHE A 309 4.48 -8.67 -19.36
N GLN A 310 4.35 -7.94 -20.44
CA GLN A 310 3.28 -8.08 -21.41
C GLN A 310 3.85 -7.93 -22.82
N GLY A 311 3.63 -8.90 -23.68
CA GLY A 311 3.99 -8.77 -25.10
C GLY A 311 3.22 -7.65 -25.78
N LEU A 312 3.89 -6.86 -26.59
CA LEU A 312 3.29 -5.85 -27.43
C LEU A 312 2.77 -6.47 -28.72
N HIS A 313 1.59 -6.05 -29.20
CA HIS A 313 1.09 -6.35 -30.53
C HIS A 313 1.80 -5.45 -31.56
N ASP A 314 1.71 -5.82 -32.85
CA ASP A 314 2.40 -5.12 -33.93
C ASP A 314 1.95 -3.67 -34.08
N ASP A 315 0.67 -3.38 -33.84
CA ASP A 315 0.11 -2.03 -33.84
C ASP A 315 0.56 -1.18 -32.64
N GLU A 316 0.96 -1.79 -31.54
CA GLU A 316 1.51 -1.12 -30.34
C GLU A 316 3.01 -0.82 -30.48
N ARG A 317 3.70 -1.45 -31.45
CA ARG A 317 5.14 -1.27 -31.72
C ARG A 317 5.44 -0.07 -32.62
N ASP A 318 4.42 0.56 -33.21
CA ASP A 318 4.60 1.74 -34.07
C ASP A 318 5.10 2.94 -33.23
N PRO A 319 6.28 3.52 -33.60
CA PRO A 319 6.85 4.67 -32.90
C PRO A 319 5.95 5.90 -32.82
N GLY A 320 5.01 6.04 -33.77
CA GLY A 320 4.06 7.17 -33.83
C GLY A 320 2.88 7.08 -32.87
N SER A 321 2.45 5.86 -32.55
CA SER A 321 1.33 5.57 -31.63
C SER A 321 1.79 5.15 -30.25
N SER A 322 3.08 4.84 -30.09
CA SER A 322 3.60 4.06 -28.98
C SER A 322 3.71 4.88 -27.68
N LEU A 323 3.31 4.23 -26.59
CA LEU A 323 3.58 4.63 -25.21
C LEU A 323 5.07 4.90 -24.96
N MET A 324 5.96 4.22 -25.67
CA MET A 324 7.40 4.40 -25.64
C MET A 324 7.79 5.83 -26.01
N PHE A 325 7.22 6.39 -27.08
CA PHE A 325 7.49 7.78 -27.48
C PHE A 325 6.96 8.79 -26.44
N ARG A 326 5.77 8.53 -25.89
CA ARG A 326 5.17 9.37 -24.85
C ARG A 326 5.94 9.28 -23.53
N THR A 327 6.40 8.09 -23.14
CA THR A 327 7.17 7.87 -21.91
C THR A 327 8.59 8.43 -22.05
N ALA A 328 9.24 8.29 -23.20
CA ALA A 328 10.54 8.87 -23.49
C ALA A 328 10.49 10.41 -23.47
N ARG A 329 9.46 11.03 -24.05
CA ARG A 329 9.22 12.48 -23.94
C ARG A 329 9.03 12.92 -22.50
N SER A 330 8.27 12.18 -21.74
CA SER A 330 8.05 12.44 -20.32
C SER A 330 9.33 12.35 -19.51
N ALA A 331 10.17 11.37 -19.80
CA ALA A 331 11.48 11.20 -19.13
C ALA A 331 12.47 12.33 -19.47
N GLN A 332 12.45 12.84 -20.70
CA GLN A 332 13.31 13.96 -21.13
C GLN A 332 12.82 15.31 -20.61
N GLY A 333 11.52 15.47 -20.35
CA GLY A 333 10.92 16.72 -19.83
C GLY A 333 11.16 16.98 -18.36
N THR A 334 11.82 16.10 -17.62
CA THR A 334 12.00 16.19 -16.16
C THR A 334 13.14 17.11 -15.71
N LEU A 335 13.72 17.92 -16.58
CA LEU A 335 14.73 18.92 -16.20
C LEU A 335 14.13 20.16 -15.51
N ASN A 336 12.79 20.31 -15.49
CA ASN A 336 12.11 21.39 -14.76
C ASN A 336 11.01 20.81 -13.84
N PRO A 337 11.26 20.74 -12.52
CA PRO A 337 10.28 20.21 -11.56
C PRO A 337 9.09 21.12 -11.29
N GLU A 338 9.05 22.33 -11.83
CA GLU A 338 8.06 23.37 -11.47
C GLU A 338 6.81 23.42 -12.36
N GLU A 339 6.70 22.58 -13.41
CA GLU A 339 5.48 22.56 -14.23
C GLU A 339 4.36 21.70 -13.57
N PRO A 340 3.20 22.27 -13.26
CA PRO A 340 2.07 21.54 -12.64
C PRO A 340 1.56 20.34 -13.44
N GLY A 341 1.83 20.30 -14.75
CA GLY A 341 1.42 19.21 -15.66
C GLY A 341 2.39 18.02 -15.70
N ALA A 342 3.55 18.08 -15.01
CA ALA A 342 4.58 17.02 -15.08
C ALA A 342 4.20 15.77 -14.24
N GLN A 343 3.29 15.92 -13.30
CA GLN A 343 3.02 14.91 -12.26
C GLN A 343 2.40 13.61 -12.78
N ASN A 344 1.63 13.67 -13.86
CA ASN A 344 0.87 12.53 -14.38
C ASN A 344 1.36 11.98 -15.72
N ARG A 345 2.54 12.40 -16.17
CA ARG A 345 3.06 12.05 -17.52
C ARG A 345 3.36 10.56 -17.71
N ARG A 346 3.43 9.77 -16.62
CA ARG A 346 3.58 8.30 -16.68
C ARG A 346 2.27 7.54 -16.62
N LEU A 347 1.16 8.20 -16.39
CA LEU A 347 -0.16 7.57 -16.49
C LEU A 347 -0.47 7.34 -17.96
N LEU A 348 -0.97 6.16 -18.30
CA LEU A 348 -1.51 5.91 -19.62
C LEU A 348 -2.71 6.83 -19.85
N PRO A 349 -2.74 7.64 -20.93
CA PRO A 349 -3.79 8.62 -21.13
C PRO A 349 -5.20 8.03 -21.15
N ASP A 350 -5.33 6.81 -21.67
CA ASP A 350 -6.62 6.13 -21.88
C ASP A 350 -6.86 5.00 -20.86
N ALA A 351 -5.96 4.84 -19.87
CA ALA A 351 -6.09 3.82 -18.84
C ALA A 351 -6.06 4.49 -17.46
N PRO A 352 -7.22 4.78 -16.86
CA PRO A 352 -7.29 5.40 -15.55
C PRO A 352 -6.44 4.63 -14.53
N ASN A 353 -5.62 5.36 -13.76
CA ASN A 353 -4.77 4.80 -12.71
C ASN A 353 -3.65 3.83 -13.16
N ALA A 354 -3.37 3.72 -14.44
CA ALA A 354 -2.20 2.99 -14.91
C ALA A 354 -0.91 3.73 -14.52
N LEU A 355 0.01 3.02 -13.85
CA LEU A 355 1.26 3.58 -13.33
C LEU A 355 2.46 2.73 -13.72
N HIS A 356 3.64 3.39 -13.69
CA HIS A 356 4.93 2.70 -13.74
C HIS A 356 5.07 1.75 -14.92
N ILE A 357 4.59 2.18 -16.10
CA ILE A 357 4.63 1.40 -17.33
C ILE A 357 5.73 1.94 -18.23
N LEU A 358 6.59 1.05 -18.69
CA LEU A 358 7.63 1.31 -19.67
C LEU A 358 7.44 0.37 -20.87
N ASP A 359 7.48 0.90 -22.06
CA ASP A 359 7.46 0.09 -23.28
C ASP A 359 8.87 -0.09 -23.83
N GLY A 360 9.31 -1.33 -23.92
CA GLY A 360 10.46 -1.73 -24.71
C GLY A 360 10.05 -2.02 -26.16
N PRO A 361 10.98 -2.54 -26.99
CA PRO A 361 10.70 -2.82 -28.40
C PRO A 361 9.66 -3.91 -28.62
N GLU A 362 9.62 -4.92 -27.77
CA GLU A 362 8.74 -6.08 -27.91
C GLU A 362 7.81 -6.29 -26.73
N GLN A 363 8.15 -5.71 -25.56
CA GLN A 363 7.45 -5.95 -24.31
C GLN A 363 7.15 -4.66 -23.58
N ARG A 364 6.00 -4.63 -22.91
CA ARG A 364 5.62 -3.64 -21.93
C ARG A 364 5.98 -4.15 -20.54
N TYR A 365 6.60 -3.29 -19.75
CA TYR A 365 7.03 -3.57 -18.41
C TYR A 365 6.21 -2.76 -17.40
N PHE A 366 5.66 -3.44 -16.40
CA PHE A 366 5.03 -2.82 -15.24
C PHE A 366 6.02 -2.87 -14.09
N LEU A 367 6.33 -1.73 -13.47
CA LEU A 367 7.39 -1.63 -12.46
C LEU A 367 6.91 -0.80 -11.27
N GLY A 368 7.16 -1.28 -10.05
CA GLY A 368 6.86 -0.50 -8.85
C GLY A 368 7.49 -1.03 -7.57
N LEU A 369 7.87 -0.13 -6.68
CA LEU A 369 8.43 -0.45 -5.37
C LEU A 369 7.30 -0.55 -4.34
N VAL A 370 7.19 -1.69 -3.68
CA VAL A 370 6.14 -2.01 -2.70
C VAL A 370 6.74 -2.42 -1.35
N ASP A 371 5.88 -2.58 -0.33
CA ASP A 371 6.27 -3.04 1.02
C ASP A 371 7.15 -2.04 1.80
N LEU A 372 6.79 -0.77 1.74
CA LEU A 372 7.54 0.36 2.29
C LEU A 372 7.46 0.50 3.84
N ALA A 373 6.88 -0.48 4.54
CA ALA A 373 6.54 -0.39 5.97
C ALA A 373 7.59 -0.98 6.93
N THR A 374 8.64 -1.63 6.41
CA THR A 374 9.60 -2.35 7.24
C THR A 374 10.78 -1.47 7.61
N VAL A 375 10.84 -1.01 8.85
CA VAL A 375 11.95 -0.22 9.39
C VAL A 375 13.05 -1.13 9.97
N TYR A 376 14.31 -0.80 9.73
CA TYR A 376 15.48 -1.52 10.21
C TYR A 376 15.76 -1.24 11.70
N GLY A 377 15.10 -1.97 12.58
CA GLY A 377 15.27 -1.88 14.02
C GLY A 377 16.04 -3.07 14.63
N LEU A 378 16.17 -3.11 15.95
CA LEU A 378 16.93 -4.12 16.70
C LEU A 378 16.60 -5.57 16.31
N ARG A 379 15.31 -5.86 16.06
CA ARG A 379 14.89 -7.21 15.62
C ARG A 379 15.50 -7.60 14.27
N LYS A 380 15.59 -6.63 13.35
CA LYS A 380 16.19 -6.85 12.02
C LYS A 380 17.71 -6.96 12.10
N HIS A 381 18.35 -6.28 13.04
CA HIS A 381 19.77 -6.50 13.34
C HIS A 381 20.05 -7.92 13.83
N LEU A 382 19.25 -8.43 14.78
CA LEU A 382 19.38 -9.81 15.27
C LEU A 382 19.08 -10.84 14.17
N GLU A 383 18.06 -10.59 13.34
CA GLU A 383 17.74 -11.43 12.18
C GLU A 383 18.89 -11.44 11.17
N HIS A 384 19.52 -10.28 10.93
CA HIS A 384 20.71 -10.17 10.09
C HIS A 384 21.84 -11.04 10.61
N LEU A 385 22.21 -10.89 11.87
CA LEU A 385 23.28 -11.66 12.50
C LEU A 385 23.02 -13.18 12.40
N TRP A 386 21.81 -13.60 12.74
CA TRP A 386 21.41 -15.01 12.62
C TRP A 386 21.50 -15.53 11.18
N LYS A 387 21.02 -14.76 10.20
CA LYS A 387 21.09 -15.15 8.78
C LYS A 387 22.51 -15.20 8.25
N THR A 388 23.38 -14.30 8.68
CA THR A 388 24.83 -14.33 8.34
C THR A 388 25.49 -15.62 8.79
N LEU A 389 25.17 -16.08 10.00
CA LEU A 389 25.67 -17.35 10.51
C LEU A 389 25.04 -18.56 9.79
N ARG A 390 23.75 -18.48 9.45
CA ARG A 390 22.99 -19.61 8.89
C ARG A 390 23.22 -19.82 7.40
N TYR A 391 23.54 -18.74 6.65
CA TYR A 391 23.69 -18.74 5.19
C TYR A 391 25.00 -18.06 4.77
N PRO A 392 26.16 -18.65 5.10
CA PRO A 392 27.46 -18.09 4.74
C PRO A 392 27.60 -17.98 3.21
N GLY A 393 28.06 -16.85 2.72
CA GLY A 393 28.29 -16.59 1.30
C GLY A 393 27.04 -16.40 0.44
N ARG A 394 25.82 -16.47 1.00
CA ARG A 394 24.56 -16.26 0.26
C ARG A 394 23.94 -14.93 0.60
N THR A 395 23.31 -14.31 -0.40
CA THR A 395 22.60 -13.04 -0.24
C THR A 395 21.18 -13.24 0.31
N PHE A 396 20.76 -12.40 1.25
CA PHE A 396 19.42 -12.40 1.85
C PHE A 396 18.88 -10.98 2.07
N SER A 397 17.57 -10.84 2.22
CA SER A 397 16.90 -9.52 2.23
C SER A 397 17.20 -8.67 3.48
N THR A 398 17.46 -9.30 4.64
CA THR A 398 17.66 -8.61 5.91
C THR A 398 19.11 -8.12 6.04
N VAL A 399 19.44 -7.00 5.43
CA VAL A 399 20.75 -6.32 5.51
C VAL A 399 20.52 -4.84 5.88
N SER A 400 21.58 -4.06 6.07
CA SER A 400 21.42 -2.61 6.31
C SER A 400 20.72 -1.93 5.13
N PRO A 401 19.92 -0.88 5.35
CA PRO A 401 19.23 -0.15 4.27
C PRO A 401 20.16 0.32 3.16
N THR A 402 21.39 0.72 3.49
CA THR A 402 22.41 1.12 2.49
C THR A 402 22.83 -0.05 1.62
N CYS A 403 23.12 -1.22 2.22
CA CYS A 403 23.47 -2.41 1.45
C CYS A 403 22.30 -2.91 0.62
N TYR A 404 21.09 -2.81 1.17
CA TYR A 404 19.85 -3.22 0.50
C TYR A 404 19.60 -2.37 -0.77
N ALA A 405 19.61 -1.04 -0.63
CA ALA A 405 19.40 -0.10 -1.72
C ALA A 405 20.41 -0.32 -2.85
N ARG A 406 21.71 -0.33 -2.52
CA ARG A 406 22.79 -0.54 -3.51
C ARG A 406 22.62 -1.86 -4.26
N ARG A 407 22.33 -2.95 -3.55
CA ARG A 407 22.19 -4.27 -4.16
C ARG A 407 20.99 -4.34 -5.10
N LEU A 408 19.84 -3.74 -4.73
CA LEU A 408 18.66 -3.74 -5.59
C LEU A 408 18.90 -2.88 -6.85
N CYS A 409 19.54 -1.72 -6.73
CA CYS A 409 19.94 -0.91 -7.89
C CYS A 409 20.89 -1.68 -8.82
N GLN A 410 21.90 -2.33 -8.26
CA GLN A 410 22.85 -3.15 -9.02
C GLN A 410 22.13 -4.33 -9.72
N TRP A 411 21.16 -4.95 -9.06
CA TRP A 411 20.35 -5.99 -9.66
C TRP A 411 19.59 -5.47 -10.88
N VAL A 412 18.95 -4.30 -10.79
CA VAL A 412 18.25 -3.67 -11.93
C VAL A 412 19.24 -3.32 -13.05
N GLU A 413 20.39 -2.76 -12.72
CA GLU A 413 21.42 -2.41 -13.69
C GLU A 413 21.91 -3.63 -14.49
N THR A 414 22.10 -4.78 -13.81
CA THR A 414 22.58 -6.02 -14.46
C THR A 414 21.53 -6.77 -15.25
N HIS A 415 20.23 -6.46 -15.03
CA HIS A 415 19.11 -7.13 -15.71
C HIS A 415 18.34 -6.20 -16.64
N THR A 416 18.93 -5.08 -17.06
CA THR A 416 18.38 -4.14 -18.04
C THR A 416 19.40 -3.84 -19.14
N GLU A 417 18.93 -3.71 -20.37
CA GLU A 417 19.69 -3.32 -21.53
C GLU A 417 18.97 -2.25 -22.37
#